data_a4e407edf15d2bf80d8ca2dcb65d7862
#
_entry.id   a4e407edf15d2bf80d8ca2dcb65d7862
#
_cell.length_a   1.000
_cell.length_b   1.000
_cell.length_c   1.000
_cell.angle_alpha   90.00
_cell.angle_beta   90.00
_cell.angle_gamma   90.00
#
_symmetry.space_group_name_H-M   'P 1'
#
loop_
_entity.id
_entity.type
_entity.pdbx_description
1 polymer ?
#
loop_
_entity_poly.entity_id
_entity_poly.type
_entity_poly.pdbx_seq_one_letter_code
_entity_poly.pdbx_strand_id
1 'polypeptide(L)'
;MTAKSQAVDDYLQTLPDHRRHSLNTLRHWIDDALPDAREVIEYNMPGIAQDALVCSFKSQKNYMSLYMDTEVVAKHKQELAHLNCGKSCIRFRSIDQLPETTIKQMLQETVTKQAAEAA
;
A
#
# COMPACT_ATOMS: atom_id res chain seq x y z
N MET A 1 -8.95 0.91 -14.12
CA MET A 1 -9.28 1.03 -12.68
C MET A 1 -8.95 -0.27 -11.98
N THR A 2 -8.33 -0.17 -10.81
CA THR A 2 -8.09 -1.35 -9.96
C THR A 2 -9.42 -2.05 -9.68
N ALA A 3 -9.47 -3.38 -9.84
CA ALA A 3 -10.66 -4.15 -9.52
C ALA A 3 -10.86 -4.19 -8.00
N LYS A 4 -11.96 -3.60 -7.52
CA LYS A 4 -12.28 -3.47 -6.10
C LYS A 4 -12.81 -4.78 -5.53
N SER A 5 -12.60 -4.98 -4.23
CA SER A 5 -13.07 -6.15 -3.50
C SER A 5 -14.07 -5.76 -2.42
N GLN A 6 -15.18 -6.48 -2.34
CA GLN A 6 -16.15 -6.29 -1.26
C GLN A 6 -15.52 -6.56 0.11
N ALA A 7 -14.61 -7.54 0.18
CA ALA A 7 -13.91 -7.85 1.43
C ALA A 7 -13.05 -6.68 1.92
N VAL A 8 -12.45 -5.91 1.00
CA VAL A 8 -11.71 -4.70 1.37
C VAL A 8 -12.66 -3.61 1.84
N ASP A 9 -13.80 -3.42 1.15
CA ASP A 9 -14.84 -2.48 1.61
C ASP A 9 -15.28 -2.83 3.04
N ASP A 10 -15.54 -4.10 3.30
CA ASP A 10 -15.99 -4.56 4.62
C ASP A 10 -14.92 -4.30 5.69
N TYR A 11 -13.66 -4.56 5.36
CA TYR A 11 -12.54 -4.28 6.26
C TYR A 11 -12.51 -2.80 6.66
N LEU A 12 -12.61 -1.90 5.67
CA LEU A 12 -12.54 -0.46 5.92
C LEU A 12 -13.72 0.02 6.76
N GLN A 13 -14.90 -0.59 6.60
CA GLN A 13 -16.07 -0.23 7.39
C GLN A 13 -15.92 -0.53 8.88
N THR A 14 -15.02 -1.42 9.27
CA THR A 14 -14.75 -1.73 10.69
C THR A 14 -13.89 -0.68 11.38
N LEU A 15 -13.29 0.25 10.63
CA LEU A 15 -12.29 1.17 11.15
C LEU A 15 -12.89 2.50 11.61
N PRO A 16 -12.26 3.18 12.60
CA PRO A 16 -12.63 4.55 12.96
C PRO A 16 -12.53 5.48 11.74
N ASP A 17 -13.31 6.55 11.74
CA ASP A 17 -13.44 7.49 10.61
C ASP A 17 -12.09 7.99 10.10
N HIS A 18 -11.19 8.40 11.00
CA HIS A 18 -9.88 8.92 10.61
C HIS A 18 -9.05 7.89 9.84
N ARG A 19 -9.01 6.66 10.34
CA ARG A 19 -8.24 5.59 9.70
C ARG A 19 -8.89 5.14 8.40
N ARG A 20 -10.20 5.04 8.38
CA ARG A 20 -10.94 4.73 7.17
C ARG A 20 -10.66 5.76 6.08
N HIS A 21 -10.67 7.04 6.43
CA HIS A 21 -10.33 8.12 5.50
C HIS A 21 -8.91 7.95 4.94
N SER A 22 -7.94 7.73 5.82
CA SER A 22 -6.54 7.58 5.41
C SER A 22 -6.34 6.39 4.46
N LEU A 23 -6.92 5.24 4.80
CA LEU A 23 -6.76 4.04 3.98
C LEU A 23 -7.58 4.10 2.69
N ASN A 24 -8.71 4.80 2.68
CA ASN A 24 -9.45 5.06 1.43
C ASN A 24 -8.65 5.97 0.50
N THR A 25 -7.97 6.97 1.04
CA THR A 25 -7.10 7.84 0.24
C THR A 25 -5.94 7.04 -0.36
N LEU A 26 -5.32 6.18 0.45
CA LEU A 26 -4.27 5.27 -0.04
C LEU A 26 -4.81 4.37 -1.15
N ARG A 27 -6.02 3.86 -0.99
CA ARG A 27 -6.69 3.04 -1.99
C ARG A 27 -6.86 3.78 -3.32
N HIS A 28 -7.18 5.08 -3.28
CA HIS A 28 -7.25 5.92 -4.48
C HIS A 28 -5.89 6.10 -5.14
N TRP A 29 -4.85 6.32 -4.36
CA TRP A 29 -3.49 6.43 -4.90
C TRP A 29 -3.07 5.14 -5.61
N ILE A 30 -3.42 4.01 -5.02
CA ILE A 30 -3.13 2.70 -5.62
C ILE A 30 -3.88 2.54 -6.93
N ASP A 31 -5.16 2.92 -6.96
CA ASP A 31 -5.97 2.86 -8.18
C ASP A 31 -5.36 3.71 -9.30
N ASP A 32 -4.91 4.93 -8.96
CA ASP A 32 -4.25 5.81 -9.92
C ASP A 32 -2.94 5.22 -10.46
N ALA A 33 -2.16 4.61 -9.59
CA ALA A 33 -0.83 4.09 -9.95
C ALA A 33 -0.90 2.74 -10.67
N LEU A 34 -1.89 1.90 -10.31
CA LEU A 34 -1.99 0.51 -10.77
C LEU A 34 -3.41 0.19 -11.28
N PRO A 35 -3.82 0.78 -12.41
CA PRO A 35 -5.20 0.59 -12.89
C PRO A 35 -5.52 -0.85 -13.31
N ASP A 36 -4.51 -1.68 -13.58
CA ASP A 36 -4.71 -3.07 -14.01
C ASP A 36 -4.62 -4.07 -12.86
N ALA A 37 -4.42 -3.61 -11.64
CA ALA A 37 -4.32 -4.46 -10.47
C ALA A 37 -5.70 -4.83 -9.91
N ARG A 38 -5.71 -5.74 -8.94
CA ARG A 38 -6.92 -6.15 -8.23
C ARG A 38 -6.69 -6.16 -6.74
N GLU A 39 -7.75 -5.89 -5.98
CA GLU A 39 -7.72 -5.97 -4.52
C GLU A 39 -7.93 -7.42 -4.07
N VAL A 40 -7.20 -7.81 -3.03
CA VAL A 40 -7.28 -9.15 -2.43
C VAL A 40 -7.23 -9.03 -0.91
N ILE A 41 -7.53 -10.11 -0.22
CA ILE A 41 -7.25 -10.24 1.21
C ILE A 41 -6.21 -11.36 1.36
N GLU A 42 -5.06 -11.02 1.90
CA GLU A 42 -4.01 -11.99 2.23
C GLU A 42 -3.43 -11.63 3.60
N TYR A 43 -3.06 -12.63 4.36
CA TYR A 43 -2.52 -12.42 5.73
C TYR A 43 -3.48 -11.61 6.60
N ASN A 44 -4.79 -11.78 6.41
CA ASN A 44 -5.86 -11.05 7.13
C ASN A 44 -5.81 -9.54 6.95
N MET A 45 -5.32 -9.06 5.79
CA MET A 45 -5.29 -7.62 5.50
C MET A 45 -5.52 -7.37 4.02
N PRO A 46 -6.00 -6.17 3.66
CA PRO A 46 -6.12 -5.78 2.26
C PRO A 46 -4.76 -5.79 1.55
N GLY A 47 -4.75 -6.28 0.35
CA GLY A 47 -3.58 -6.30 -0.51
C GLY A 47 -3.96 -5.94 -1.94
N ILE A 48 -2.94 -5.65 -2.71
CA ILE A 48 -3.07 -5.33 -4.13
C ILE A 48 -2.18 -6.29 -4.90
N ALA A 49 -2.75 -6.99 -5.87
CA ALA A 49 -2.02 -7.95 -6.70
C ALA A 49 -2.18 -7.60 -8.17
N GLN A 50 -1.15 -7.86 -8.93
CA GLN A 50 -1.20 -7.81 -10.40
C GLN A 50 -0.71 -9.17 -10.91
N ASP A 51 0.57 -9.34 -11.18
CA ASP A 51 1.13 -10.68 -11.43
C ASP A 51 1.40 -11.41 -10.11
N ALA A 52 1.75 -10.64 -9.09
CA ALA A 52 2.00 -11.11 -7.73
C ALA A 52 1.50 -10.03 -6.77
N LEU A 53 1.53 -10.30 -5.47
CA LEU A 53 1.18 -9.33 -4.45
C LEU A 53 2.15 -8.15 -4.52
N VAL A 54 1.62 -6.94 -4.71
CA VAL A 54 2.41 -5.71 -4.87
C VAL A 54 2.59 -5.00 -3.54
N CYS A 55 1.50 -4.83 -2.81
CA CYS A 55 1.52 -4.18 -1.49
C CYS A 55 0.35 -4.67 -0.66
N SER A 56 0.42 -4.39 0.64
CA SER A 56 -0.65 -4.66 1.59
C SER A 56 -0.71 -3.52 2.59
N PHE A 57 -1.86 -3.31 3.22
CA PHE A 57 -1.98 -2.30 4.27
C PHE A 57 -2.86 -2.81 5.39
N LYS A 58 -2.65 -2.27 6.59
CA LYS A 58 -3.38 -2.70 7.77
C LYS A 58 -3.46 -1.59 8.80
N SER A 59 -4.61 -1.52 9.48
CA SER A 59 -4.78 -0.68 10.67
C SER A 59 -4.26 -1.47 11.86
N GLN A 60 -3.19 -0.99 12.48
CA GLN A 60 -2.60 -1.57 13.68
C GLN A 60 -3.08 -0.83 14.92
N LYS A 61 -2.68 -1.28 16.11
CA LYS A 61 -3.13 -0.67 17.36
C LYS A 61 -2.77 0.83 17.45
N ASN A 62 -1.51 1.17 17.19
CA ASN A 62 -1.00 2.52 17.40
C ASN A 62 -0.69 3.28 16.11
N TYR A 63 -0.84 2.65 14.94
CA TYR A 63 -0.49 3.22 13.65
C TYR A 63 -1.13 2.39 12.53
N MET A 64 -1.01 2.87 11.31
CA MET A 64 -1.33 2.10 10.11
C MET A 64 -0.01 1.67 9.46
N SER A 65 -0.04 0.56 8.73
CA SER A 65 1.14 0.00 8.05
C SER A 65 0.86 -0.16 6.57
N LEU A 66 1.86 0.20 5.75
CA LEU A 66 1.89 -0.12 4.33
C LEU A 66 3.09 -1.04 4.11
N TYR A 67 2.85 -2.23 3.58
CA TYR A 67 3.88 -3.23 3.29
C TYR A 67 4.17 -3.24 1.79
N MET A 68 5.45 -3.25 1.44
CA MET A 68 5.88 -3.25 0.05
C MET A 68 7.24 -3.95 -0.08
N ASP A 69 7.69 -4.15 -1.30
CA ASP A 69 8.96 -4.81 -1.61
C ASP A 69 10.14 -4.19 -0.85
N THR A 70 10.99 -5.04 -0.25
CA THR A 70 12.09 -4.59 0.60
C THR A 70 13.11 -3.72 -0.14
N GLU A 71 13.44 -4.08 -1.38
CA GLU A 71 14.41 -3.31 -2.18
C GLU A 71 13.85 -1.95 -2.58
N VAL A 72 12.56 -1.91 -2.92
CA VAL A 72 11.89 -0.65 -3.28
C VAL A 72 11.81 0.28 -2.07
N VAL A 73 11.47 -0.24 -0.90
CA VAL A 73 11.46 0.56 0.34
C VAL A 73 12.86 1.11 0.64
N ALA A 74 13.89 0.27 0.52
CA ALA A 74 15.28 0.70 0.78
C ALA A 74 15.71 1.80 -0.19
N LYS A 75 15.33 1.70 -1.46
CA LYS A 75 15.66 2.68 -2.49
C LYS A 75 15.12 4.08 -2.18
N HIS A 76 13.96 4.14 -1.53
CA HIS A 76 13.29 5.41 -1.22
C HIS A 76 13.45 5.82 0.25
N LYS A 77 14.47 5.32 0.92
CA LYS A 77 14.70 5.55 2.35
C LYS A 77 14.78 7.03 2.71
N GLN A 78 15.35 7.86 1.84
CA GLN A 78 15.48 9.29 2.11
C GLN A 78 14.12 10.00 2.12
N GLU A 79 13.27 9.69 1.15
CA GLU A 79 11.92 10.28 1.06
C GLU A 79 11.02 9.83 2.21
N LEU A 80 11.34 8.70 2.83
CA LEU A 80 10.59 8.12 3.95
C LEU A 80 11.26 8.34 5.30
N ALA A 81 12.32 9.17 5.37
CA ALA A 81 13.14 9.33 6.56
C ALA A 81 12.38 9.87 7.78
N HIS A 82 11.27 10.59 7.56
CA HIS A 82 10.44 11.13 8.64
C HIS A 82 9.48 10.09 9.23
N LEU A 83 9.47 8.87 8.69
CA LEU A 83 8.56 7.81 9.11
C LEU A 83 9.33 6.66 9.77
N ASN A 84 8.62 5.88 10.58
CA ASN A 84 9.18 4.68 11.18
C ASN A 84 9.03 3.53 10.18
N CYS A 85 10.13 3.15 9.52
CA CYS A 85 10.13 2.10 8.52
C CYS A 85 10.91 0.88 8.98
N GLY A 86 10.32 -0.31 8.73
CA GLY A 86 11.06 -1.57 8.75
C GLY A 86 11.57 -1.87 7.35
N LYS A 87 12.03 -3.10 7.11
CA LYS A 87 12.55 -3.50 5.79
C LYS A 87 11.48 -3.44 4.70
N SER A 88 10.25 -3.84 5.02
CA SER A 88 9.13 -3.87 4.07
C SER A 88 7.92 -3.12 4.59
N CYS A 89 8.03 -2.43 5.71
CA CYS A 89 6.89 -1.82 6.40
C CYS A 89 7.10 -0.32 6.57
N ILE A 90 6.11 0.46 6.14
CA ILE A 90 6.08 1.91 6.32
C ILE A 90 4.95 2.20 7.29
N ARG A 91 5.26 2.76 8.46
CA ARG A 91 4.29 3.05 9.51
C ARG A 91 3.91 4.51 9.48
N PHE A 92 2.62 4.79 9.58
CA PHE A 92 2.08 6.15 9.53
C PHE A 92 0.82 6.26 10.37
N ARG A 93 0.50 7.46 10.83
CA ARG A 93 -0.70 7.74 11.64
C ARG A 93 -1.76 8.50 10.87
N SER A 94 -1.37 9.16 9.79
CA SER A 94 -2.27 9.89 8.91
C SER A 94 -1.73 9.80 7.49
N ILE A 95 -2.63 9.78 6.52
CA ILE A 95 -2.23 9.74 5.09
C ILE A 95 -1.35 10.93 4.71
N ASP A 96 -1.50 12.06 5.40
CA ASP A 96 -0.71 13.27 5.14
C ASP A 96 0.79 13.05 5.37
N GLN A 97 1.16 12.04 6.14
CA GLN A 97 2.56 11.70 6.40
C GLN A 97 3.22 10.99 5.23
N LEU A 98 2.43 10.36 4.35
CA LEU A 98 2.95 9.62 3.21
C LEU A 98 3.14 10.56 2.01
N PRO A 99 4.34 10.54 1.37
CA PRO A 99 4.55 11.35 0.16
C PRO A 99 3.87 10.68 -1.04
N GLU A 100 2.76 11.24 -1.48
CA GLU A 100 1.90 10.65 -2.51
C GLU A 100 2.67 10.26 -3.78
N THR A 101 3.46 11.18 -4.33
CA THR A 101 4.19 10.94 -5.57
C THR A 101 5.18 9.79 -5.41
N THR A 102 5.90 9.77 -4.28
CA THR A 102 6.87 8.71 -3.97
C THR A 102 6.18 7.36 -3.82
N ILE A 103 5.05 7.31 -3.09
CA ILE A 103 4.31 6.05 -2.90
C ILE A 103 3.84 5.50 -4.25
N LYS A 104 3.27 6.34 -5.11
CA LYS A 104 2.82 5.92 -6.45
C LYS A 104 4.00 5.41 -7.28
N GLN A 105 5.14 6.08 -7.23
CA GLN A 105 6.36 5.64 -7.92
C GLN A 105 6.83 4.28 -7.41
N MET A 106 6.83 4.08 -6.09
CA MET A 106 7.23 2.81 -5.48
C MET A 106 6.32 1.66 -5.93
N LEU A 107 5.02 1.90 -6.02
CA LEU A 107 4.07 0.90 -6.50
C LEU A 107 4.38 0.49 -7.94
N GLN A 108 4.64 1.44 -8.81
CA GLN A 108 4.97 1.18 -10.21
C GLN A 108 6.31 0.47 -10.34
N GLU A 109 7.30 0.84 -9.55
CA GLU A 109 8.61 0.18 -9.53
C GLU A 109 8.49 -1.28 -9.08
N THR A 110 7.63 -1.56 -8.10
CA THR A 110 7.39 -2.91 -7.62
C THR A 110 6.80 -3.79 -8.72
N VAL A 111 5.81 -3.28 -9.44
CA VAL A 111 5.20 -4.01 -10.57
C VAL A 111 6.24 -4.27 -11.67
N THR A 112 7.04 -3.27 -12.01
CA THR A 112 8.10 -3.40 -13.02
C THR A 112 9.11 -4.46 -12.62
N LYS A 113 9.54 -4.45 -11.35
CA LYS A 113 10.46 -5.45 -10.82
C LYS A 113 9.89 -6.86 -10.90
N GLN A 114 8.63 -7.02 -10.49
CA GLN A 114 7.96 -8.33 -10.52
C GLN A 114 7.81 -8.85 -11.94
N ALA A 115 7.48 -7.99 -12.89
CA ALA A 115 7.38 -8.36 -14.30
C ALA A 115 8.74 -8.84 -14.85
N ALA A 116 9.83 -8.17 -14.48
CA ALA A 116 11.18 -8.55 -14.88
C ALA A 116 11.57 -9.90 -14.27
N GLU A 117 11.22 -10.15 -13.02
CA GLU A 117 11.52 -11.42 -12.35
C GLU A 117 10.71 -12.59 -12.91
N ALA A 118 9.49 -12.32 -13.39
CA ALA A 118 8.61 -13.34 -13.96
C ALA A 118 8.98 -13.73 -15.41
N ALA A 119 9.77 -12.90 -16.08
CA ALA A 119 10.15 -13.09 -17.48
C ALA A 119 11.17 -14.22 -17.67
#